data_5abc8e9044a2086d5f40bd34cbc4f363
#
_entry.id   5abc8e9044a2086d5f40bd34cbc4f363
#
_cell.length_a   1.000
_cell.length_b   1.000
_cell.length_c   1.000
_cell.angle_alpha   90.00
_cell.angle_beta   90.00
_cell.angle_gamma   90.00
#
_symmetry.space_group_name_H-M   'P 1'
#
loop_
_entity.id
_entity.type
_entity.pdbx_description
1 polymer ?
#
loop_
_entity_poly.entity_id
_entity_poly.type
_entity_poly.pdbx_seq_one_letter_code
_entity_poly.pdbx_strand_id
1 'polypeptide(L)'
;GVVQGYNAQALVDSKHQIILAAEAFASQDHENLKPMLDGAKKNLVAIGKEPTFFEGKELTADSNYHSLNSLTACKDEKLDAYIPDIQFRKRDPRFADQERFKDGVHGRQRPDAKPSSFTPADFSYDENKQVYLCPNGKELRCRARNQPNRYRTYDVYHARTQDCAACPLRSHCLSKSTASSR
;
A
#
# COMPACT_ATOMS: atom_id res chain seq x y z
N GLY A 1 -8.24 -9.94 -19.11
CA GLY A 1 -9.51 -10.61 -18.80
C GLY A 1 -9.95 -10.27 -17.40
N VAL A 2 -11.24 -10.17 -17.16
CA VAL A 2 -11.83 -10.04 -15.82
C VAL A 2 -12.13 -11.44 -15.35
N VAL A 3 -11.60 -11.84 -14.19
CA VAL A 3 -11.94 -13.11 -13.54
C VAL A 3 -13.03 -12.80 -12.51
N GLN A 4 -14.17 -13.44 -12.64
CA GLN A 4 -15.22 -13.39 -11.64
C GLN A 4 -15.01 -14.56 -10.67
N GLY A 5 -14.81 -14.27 -9.39
CA GLY A 5 -14.55 -15.29 -8.36
C GLY A 5 -14.78 -14.71 -6.97
N TYR A 6 -14.93 -15.63 -6.02
CA TYR A 6 -14.98 -15.30 -4.60
C TYR A 6 -13.59 -15.41 -4.00
N ASN A 7 -13.33 -14.56 -3.02
CA ASN A 7 -12.11 -14.57 -2.22
C ASN A 7 -12.38 -15.36 -0.93
N ALA A 8 -11.99 -16.64 -0.92
CA ALA A 8 -12.15 -17.50 0.25
C ALA A 8 -10.98 -17.28 1.21
N GLN A 9 -11.31 -17.02 2.47
CA GLN A 9 -10.35 -16.76 3.54
C GLN A 9 -10.57 -17.68 4.73
N ALA A 10 -9.49 -17.97 5.46
CA ALA A 10 -9.54 -18.72 6.71
C ALA A 10 -8.60 -18.07 7.74
N LEU A 11 -9.08 -17.93 8.96
CA LEU A 11 -8.29 -17.63 10.15
C LEU A 11 -8.00 -18.93 10.88
N VAL A 12 -6.71 -19.24 11.08
CA VAL A 12 -6.27 -20.55 11.56
C VAL A 12 -5.37 -20.38 12.77
N ASP A 13 -5.56 -21.21 13.79
CA ASP A 13 -4.62 -21.35 14.91
C ASP A 13 -3.31 -22.00 14.44
N SER A 14 -2.17 -21.36 14.75
CA SER A 14 -0.84 -21.81 14.29
C SER A 14 -0.39 -23.10 14.93
N LYS A 15 -0.82 -23.40 16.17
CA LYS A 15 -0.35 -24.52 16.96
C LYS A 15 -1.00 -25.84 16.54
N HIS A 16 -2.31 -25.82 16.33
CA HIS A 16 -3.10 -27.03 16.05
C HIS A 16 -3.77 -27.03 14.68
N GLN A 17 -3.56 -25.98 13.88
CA GLN A 17 -4.16 -25.79 12.56
C GLN A 17 -5.69 -25.84 12.57
N ILE A 18 -6.29 -25.37 13.68
CA ILE A 18 -7.75 -25.30 13.81
C ILE A 18 -8.24 -24.06 13.09
N ILE A 19 -9.24 -24.22 12.23
CA ILE A 19 -9.91 -23.12 11.55
C ILE A 19 -10.84 -22.42 12.56
N LEU A 20 -10.52 -21.19 12.92
CA LEU A 20 -11.31 -20.36 13.84
C LEU A 20 -12.46 -19.66 13.12
N ALA A 21 -12.24 -19.26 11.88
CA ALA A 21 -13.26 -18.74 10.96
C ALA A 21 -12.88 -19.05 9.51
N ALA A 22 -13.88 -19.26 8.67
CA ALA A 22 -13.71 -19.36 7.22
C ALA A 22 -14.91 -18.72 6.53
N GLU A 23 -14.66 -17.88 5.52
CA GLU A 23 -15.69 -17.17 4.79
C GLU A 23 -15.25 -16.84 3.37
N ALA A 24 -16.22 -16.70 2.46
CA ALA A 24 -16.00 -16.29 1.08
C ALA A 24 -16.53 -14.86 0.87
N PHE A 25 -15.68 -13.97 0.39
CA PHE A 25 -15.97 -12.57 0.16
C PHE A 25 -15.97 -12.22 -1.33
N ALA A 26 -16.74 -11.21 -1.70
CA ALA A 26 -16.67 -10.57 -3.02
C ALA A 26 -15.65 -9.41 -3.05
N SER A 27 -15.06 -9.07 -1.90
CA SER A 27 -14.11 -7.97 -1.69
C SER A 27 -12.65 -8.46 -1.64
N GLN A 28 -11.72 -7.51 -1.61
CA GLN A 28 -10.29 -7.79 -1.54
C GLN A 28 -9.83 -8.00 -0.09
N ASP A 29 -8.67 -8.65 0.09
CA ASP A 29 -8.12 -9.05 1.40
C ASP A 29 -8.06 -7.91 2.42
N HIS A 30 -7.69 -6.71 1.99
CA HIS A 30 -7.54 -5.55 2.87
C HIS A 30 -8.86 -5.06 3.51
N GLU A 31 -10.00 -5.54 3.05
CA GLU A 31 -11.33 -5.24 3.61
C GLU A 31 -11.83 -6.36 4.55
N ASN A 32 -11.21 -7.55 4.48
CA ASN A 32 -11.78 -8.77 5.03
C ASN A 32 -11.20 -9.17 6.39
N LEU A 33 -10.10 -8.59 6.86
CA LEU A 33 -9.48 -8.98 8.13
C LEU A 33 -10.43 -8.76 9.31
N LYS A 34 -11.09 -7.60 9.37
CA LYS A 34 -12.03 -7.32 10.47
C LYS A 34 -13.21 -8.29 10.50
N PRO A 35 -13.94 -8.55 9.40
CA PRO A 35 -14.99 -9.58 9.39
C PRO A 35 -14.49 -10.96 9.82
N MET A 36 -13.27 -11.35 9.42
CA MET A 36 -12.68 -12.64 9.85
C MET A 36 -12.40 -12.70 11.34
N LEU A 37 -11.89 -11.62 11.93
CA LEU A 37 -11.68 -11.52 13.38
C LEU A 37 -13.02 -11.57 14.13
N ASP A 38 -14.03 -10.83 13.67
CA ASP A 38 -15.37 -10.82 14.24
C ASP A 38 -16.01 -12.21 14.20
N GLY A 39 -15.88 -12.92 13.07
CA GLY A 39 -16.35 -14.30 12.89
C GLY A 39 -15.66 -15.29 13.82
N ALA A 40 -14.34 -15.21 13.92
CA ALA A 40 -13.57 -16.05 14.82
C ALA A 40 -13.91 -15.80 16.29
N LYS A 41 -14.05 -14.53 16.68
CA LYS A 41 -14.46 -14.17 18.04
C LYS A 41 -15.84 -14.74 18.39
N LYS A 42 -16.81 -14.63 17.47
CA LYS A 42 -18.15 -15.23 17.64
C LYS A 42 -18.06 -16.74 17.86
N ASN A 43 -17.27 -17.45 17.05
CA ASN A 43 -17.09 -18.89 17.16
C ASN A 43 -16.42 -19.28 18.48
N LEU A 44 -15.38 -18.54 18.89
CA LEU A 44 -14.67 -18.79 20.14
C LEU A 44 -15.57 -18.57 21.37
N VAL A 45 -16.38 -17.51 21.38
CA VAL A 45 -17.35 -17.26 22.45
C VAL A 45 -18.40 -18.37 22.51
N ALA A 46 -18.86 -18.87 21.36
CA ALA A 46 -19.83 -19.98 21.30
C ALA A 46 -19.31 -21.29 21.92
N ILE A 47 -17.99 -21.48 21.98
CA ILE A 47 -17.37 -22.63 22.66
C ILE A 47 -16.83 -22.29 24.06
N GLY A 48 -17.28 -21.16 24.64
CA GLY A 48 -16.98 -20.79 26.03
C GLY A 48 -15.64 -20.09 26.24
N LYS A 49 -15.03 -19.52 25.19
CA LYS A 49 -13.85 -18.65 25.35
C LYS A 49 -14.27 -17.23 25.69
N GLU A 50 -13.39 -16.54 26.40
CA GLU A 50 -13.62 -15.14 26.78
C GLU A 50 -13.63 -14.21 25.54
N PRO A 51 -14.46 -13.14 25.54
CA PRO A 51 -14.46 -12.15 24.44
C PRO A 51 -13.11 -11.48 24.20
N THR A 52 -12.23 -11.49 25.19
CA THR A 52 -10.87 -10.94 25.17
C THR A 52 -9.81 -11.95 24.68
N PHE A 53 -10.24 -13.06 24.10
CA PHE A 53 -9.34 -14.15 23.69
C PHE A 53 -8.15 -13.69 22.84
N PHE A 54 -8.33 -12.68 22.01
CA PHE A 54 -7.29 -12.17 21.13
C PHE A 54 -6.24 -11.27 21.81
N GLU A 55 -6.51 -10.75 23.00
CA GLU A 55 -5.58 -9.86 23.68
C GLU A 55 -4.21 -10.50 23.88
N GLY A 56 -3.17 -9.83 23.40
CA GLY A 56 -1.78 -10.29 23.49
C GLY A 56 -1.45 -11.53 22.63
N LYS A 57 -2.32 -11.93 21.71
CA LYS A 57 -2.03 -12.99 20.74
C LYS A 57 -1.32 -12.42 19.52
N GLU A 58 -0.45 -13.23 18.93
CA GLU A 58 0.20 -12.89 17.66
C GLU A 58 -0.73 -13.21 16.48
N LEU A 59 -0.78 -12.31 15.50
CA LEU A 59 -1.43 -12.50 14.22
C LEU A 59 -0.42 -12.28 13.09
N THR A 60 -0.34 -13.23 12.17
CA THR A 60 0.41 -13.07 10.92
C THR A 60 -0.52 -13.06 9.72
N ALA A 61 -0.32 -12.13 8.81
CA ALA A 61 -1.04 -12.11 7.54
C ALA A 61 -0.12 -11.59 6.41
N ASP A 62 -0.51 -11.83 5.16
CA ASP A 62 0.28 -11.35 4.03
C ASP A 62 0.10 -9.84 3.78
N SER A 63 0.88 -9.31 2.84
CA SER A 63 0.89 -7.88 2.54
C SER A 63 -0.41 -7.34 1.94
N ASN A 64 -1.30 -8.21 1.43
CA ASN A 64 -2.58 -7.77 0.89
C ASN A 64 -3.55 -7.33 1.99
N TYR A 65 -3.34 -7.81 3.22
CA TYR A 65 -4.10 -7.36 4.40
C TYR A 65 -3.62 -6.02 4.97
N HIS A 66 -2.48 -5.49 4.51
CA HIS A 66 -1.94 -4.24 5.05
C HIS A 66 -2.79 -3.04 4.64
N SER A 67 -3.70 -2.66 5.51
CA SER A 67 -4.56 -1.48 5.37
C SER A 67 -4.79 -0.81 6.72
N LEU A 68 -5.17 0.46 6.70
CA LEU A 68 -5.50 1.18 7.94
C LEU A 68 -6.63 0.47 8.71
N ASN A 69 -7.64 -0.02 8.00
CA ASN A 69 -8.78 -0.73 8.60
C ASN A 69 -8.32 -2.03 9.29
N SER A 70 -7.45 -2.81 8.63
CA SER A 70 -6.90 -4.05 9.21
C SER A 70 -6.06 -3.78 10.44
N LEU A 71 -5.15 -2.79 10.35
CA LEU A 71 -4.28 -2.43 11.48
C LEU A 71 -5.08 -1.87 12.66
N THR A 72 -6.13 -1.09 12.39
CA THR A 72 -7.05 -0.59 13.44
C THR A 72 -7.78 -1.75 14.09
N ALA A 73 -8.32 -2.69 13.32
CA ALA A 73 -9.00 -3.87 13.86
C ALA A 73 -8.07 -4.72 14.76
N CYS A 74 -6.81 -4.91 14.36
CA CYS A 74 -5.82 -5.59 15.20
C CYS A 74 -5.56 -4.83 16.51
N LYS A 75 -5.43 -3.50 16.44
CA LYS A 75 -5.22 -2.65 17.62
C LYS A 75 -6.40 -2.70 18.57
N ASP A 76 -7.63 -2.64 18.05
CA ASP A 76 -8.86 -2.67 18.85
C ASP A 76 -9.00 -4.01 19.60
N GLU A 77 -8.60 -5.11 18.97
CA GLU A 77 -8.56 -6.44 19.60
C GLU A 77 -7.27 -6.70 20.40
N LYS A 78 -6.36 -5.71 20.50
CA LYS A 78 -5.07 -5.80 21.20
C LYS A 78 -4.20 -6.97 20.71
N LEU A 79 -4.29 -7.29 19.42
CA LEU A 79 -3.45 -8.28 18.76
C LEU A 79 -2.05 -7.72 18.50
N ASP A 80 -1.02 -8.54 18.67
CA ASP A 80 0.33 -8.28 18.19
C ASP A 80 0.42 -8.72 16.72
N ALA A 81 0.23 -7.76 15.80
CA ALA A 81 0.01 -8.06 14.39
C ALA A 81 1.27 -7.87 13.54
N TYR A 82 1.64 -8.89 12.80
CA TYR A 82 2.76 -8.91 11.84
C TYR A 82 2.21 -8.96 10.42
N ILE A 83 1.89 -7.79 9.86
CA ILE A 83 1.36 -7.63 8.51
C ILE A 83 2.31 -6.73 7.71
N PRO A 84 3.15 -7.30 6.83
CA PRO A 84 4.11 -6.52 6.06
C PRO A 84 3.40 -5.60 5.07
N ASP A 85 3.91 -4.39 4.88
CA ASP A 85 3.43 -3.54 3.79
C ASP A 85 3.95 -4.02 2.41
N ILE A 86 3.32 -3.56 1.33
CA ILE A 86 3.63 -3.97 -0.05
C ILE A 86 5.09 -3.70 -0.44
N GLN A 87 5.76 -2.73 0.20
CA GLN A 87 7.14 -2.35 -0.08
C GLN A 87 8.15 -3.03 0.87
N PHE A 88 7.68 -3.85 1.81
CA PHE A 88 8.53 -4.50 2.82
C PHE A 88 9.77 -5.17 2.21
N ARG A 89 9.57 -6.02 1.20
CA ARG A 89 10.67 -6.77 0.56
C ARG A 89 11.68 -5.87 -0.16
N LYS A 90 11.26 -4.67 -0.61
CA LYS A 90 12.18 -3.73 -1.28
C LYS A 90 13.11 -3.01 -0.30
N ARG A 91 12.71 -2.92 0.96
CA ARG A 91 13.47 -2.22 2.00
C ARG A 91 14.33 -3.14 2.85
N ASP A 92 14.00 -4.41 2.94
CA ASP A 92 14.70 -5.38 3.78
C ASP A 92 15.88 -6.00 3.02
N PRO A 93 17.13 -5.82 3.47
CA PRO A 93 18.32 -6.36 2.82
C PRO A 93 18.29 -7.88 2.61
N ARG A 94 17.56 -8.62 3.45
CA ARG A 94 17.39 -10.09 3.32
C ARG A 94 16.71 -10.49 2.01
N PHE A 95 16.02 -9.57 1.35
CA PHE A 95 15.32 -9.79 0.08
C PHE A 95 15.99 -9.10 -1.11
N ALA A 96 17.20 -8.54 -0.94
CA ALA A 96 17.92 -7.84 -2.01
C ALA A 96 18.12 -8.71 -3.27
N ASP A 97 18.34 -10.00 -3.08
CA ASP A 97 18.54 -10.96 -4.16
C ASP A 97 17.25 -11.42 -4.87
N GLN A 98 16.07 -11.10 -4.32
CA GLN A 98 14.81 -11.57 -4.90
C GLN A 98 14.44 -10.90 -6.23
N GLU A 99 15.01 -9.75 -6.55
CA GLU A 99 14.80 -9.11 -7.86
C GLU A 99 15.39 -9.95 -9.00
N ARG A 100 16.47 -10.71 -8.76
CA ARG A 100 17.04 -11.67 -9.71
C ARG A 100 16.04 -12.73 -10.16
N PHE A 101 15.11 -13.12 -9.31
CA PHE A 101 14.12 -14.16 -9.59
C PHE A 101 12.86 -13.62 -10.29
N LYS A 102 12.58 -12.34 -10.20
CA LYS A 102 11.45 -11.70 -10.89
C LYS A 102 11.69 -11.56 -12.38
N ASP A 103 12.91 -11.31 -12.78
CA ASP A 103 13.29 -11.18 -14.21
C ASP A 103 13.11 -12.50 -14.97
N GLY A 104 13.28 -13.66 -14.30
CA GLY A 104 13.11 -14.98 -14.90
C GLY A 104 11.65 -15.41 -15.07
N VAL A 105 10.75 -14.95 -14.22
CA VAL A 105 9.34 -15.41 -14.22
C VAL A 105 8.44 -14.52 -15.09
N HIS A 106 8.77 -13.23 -15.21
CA HIS A 106 8.00 -12.29 -16.01
C HIS A 106 8.80 -11.67 -17.15
N GLY A 107 9.87 -12.34 -17.59
CA GLY A 107 10.87 -11.98 -18.58
C GLY A 107 10.44 -11.25 -19.86
N ARG A 108 9.57 -10.28 -19.75
CA ARG A 108 9.38 -9.22 -20.72
C ARG A 108 10.05 -7.96 -20.19
N GLN A 109 11.39 -7.93 -20.23
CA GLN A 109 12.02 -6.63 -20.36
C GLN A 109 11.38 -5.99 -21.61
N ARG A 110 10.59 -4.96 -21.40
CA ARG A 110 10.15 -4.12 -22.50
C ARG A 110 11.43 -3.46 -23.03
N PRO A 111 11.80 -3.69 -24.32
CA PRO A 111 12.98 -3.07 -24.92
C PRO A 111 12.95 -1.53 -24.81
N ASP A 112 11.77 -0.96 -24.56
CA ASP A 112 11.49 0.46 -24.42
C ASP A 112 11.20 0.83 -22.98
N ALA A 113 11.97 0.33 -21.99
CA ALA A 113 11.87 0.81 -20.62
C ALA A 113 12.10 2.33 -20.64
N LYS A 114 11.03 3.11 -20.51
CA LYS A 114 11.16 4.56 -20.38
C LYS A 114 12.13 4.85 -19.25
N PRO A 115 13.02 5.83 -19.39
CA PRO A 115 13.93 6.24 -18.33
C PRO A 115 13.12 6.41 -17.05
N SER A 116 13.68 5.97 -15.91
CA SER A 116 13.03 6.00 -14.62
C SER A 116 12.46 7.40 -14.36
N SER A 117 11.14 7.47 -14.20
CA SER A 117 10.48 8.74 -13.90
C SER A 117 10.83 9.18 -12.49
N PHE A 118 10.99 10.47 -12.26
CA PHE A 118 11.17 11.03 -10.92
C PHE A 118 10.07 10.60 -9.98
N THR A 119 10.46 10.21 -8.79
CA THR A 119 9.60 9.83 -7.67
C THR A 119 9.36 11.04 -6.75
N PRO A 120 8.43 10.98 -5.81
CA PRO A 120 8.27 12.03 -4.80
C PRO A 120 9.54 12.33 -3.98
N ALA A 121 10.42 11.33 -3.81
CA ALA A 121 11.68 11.48 -3.07
C ALA A 121 12.71 12.37 -3.79
N ASP A 122 12.55 12.57 -5.10
CA ASP A 122 13.42 13.44 -5.90
C ASP A 122 13.05 14.93 -5.76
N PHE A 123 11.98 15.24 -5.01
CA PHE A 123 11.52 16.62 -4.77
C PHE A 123 11.77 16.99 -3.32
N SER A 124 12.45 18.12 -3.09
CA SER A 124 12.71 18.64 -1.75
C SER A 124 11.64 19.66 -1.32
N TYR A 125 11.24 19.62 -0.06
CA TYR A 125 10.28 20.59 0.48
C TYR A 125 11.02 21.74 1.16
N ASP A 126 10.70 22.96 0.78
CA ASP A 126 11.18 24.21 1.42
C ASP A 126 10.11 24.66 2.43
N GLU A 127 10.39 24.45 3.72
CA GLU A 127 9.48 24.81 4.81
C GLU A 127 9.24 26.32 4.93
N ASN A 128 10.26 27.14 4.63
CA ASN A 128 10.13 28.60 4.74
C ASN A 128 9.20 29.17 3.67
N LYS A 129 9.27 28.63 2.47
CA LYS A 129 8.43 29.04 1.33
C LYS A 129 7.16 28.23 1.18
N GLN A 130 7.05 27.11 1.89
CA GLN A 130 5.96 26.12 1.76
C GLN A 130 5.75 25.65 0.31
N VAL A 131 6.84 25.35 -0.39
CA VAL A 131 6.84 24.87 -1.77
C VAL A 131 7.72 23.63 -1.90
N TYR A 132 7.44 22.80 -2.90
CA TYR A 132 8.38 21.77 -3.32
C TYR A 132 9.32 22.31 -4.40
N LEU A 133 10.57 21.91 -4.35
CA LEU A 133 11.54 22.15 -5.41
C LEU A 133 11.70 20.87 -6.24
N CYS A 134 11.56 20.98 -7.56
CA CYS A 134 11.79 19.86 -8.47
C CYS A 134 13.30 19.66 -8.73
N PRO A 135 13.72 18.51 -9.31
CA PRO A 135 15.12 18.25 -9.64
C PRO A 135 15.78 19.29 -10.53
N ASN A 136 15.02 20.11 -11.26
CA ASN A 136 15.50 21.25 -12.03
C ASN A 136 15.43 22.59 -11.26
N GLY A 137 15.25 22.57 -9.92
CA GLY A 137 15.24 23.74 -9.06
C GLY A 137 14.03 24.66 -9.21
N LYS A 138 12.96 24.24 -9.88
CA LYS A 138 11.73 25.04 -10.03
C LYS A 138 10.74 24.76 -8.91
N GLU A 139 10.02 25.81 -8.49
CA GLU A 139 9.03 25.71 -7.41
C GLU A 139 7.72 25.10 -7.88
N LEU A 140 7.25 24.11 -7.10
CA LEU A 140 5.87 23.62 -7.15
C LEU A 140 5.11 24.26 -6.00
N ARG A 141 4.06 25.00 -6.31
CA ARG A 141 3.24 25.70 -5.32
C ARG A 141 1.98 24.91 -4.99
N CYS A 142 1.55 24.99 -3.74
CA CYS A 142 0.30 24.38 -3.32
C CYS A 142 -0.86 24.99 -4.10
N ARG A 143 -1.60 24.13 -4.82
CA ARG A 143 -2.78 24.51 -5.61
C ARG A 143 -4.08 24.11 -4.92
N ALA A 144 -4.08 23.02 -4.19
CA ALA A 144 -5.24 22.56 -3.43
C ALA A 144 -4.78 21.81 -2.18
N ARG A 145 -5.49 22.00 -1.07
CA ARG A 145 -5.23 21.32 0.21
C ARG A 145 -6.37 20.34 0.53
N ASN A 146 -6.02 19.32 1.33
CA ASN A 146 -6.98 18.35 1.86
C ASN A 146 -7.87 17.71 0.79
N GLN A 147 -7.31 17.42 -0.39
CA GLN A 147 -8.06 16.76 -1.44
C GLN A 147 -8.33 15.31 -1.04
N PRO A 148 -9.60 14.88 -1.03
CA PRO A 148 -9.92 13.51 -0.67
C PRO A 148 -9.51 12.52 -1.75
N ASN A 149 -8.95 11.41 -1.34
CA ASN A 149 -8.80 10.21 -2.14
C ASN A 149 -9.49 9.07 -1.37
N ARG A 150 -9.72 7.94 -2.01
CA ARG A 150 -10.39 6.76 -1.44
C ARG A 150 -9.86 6.36 -0.05
N TYR A 151 -8.57 6.59 0.21
CA TYR A 151 -7.90 6.09 1.43
C TYR A 151 -7.26 7.18 2.30
N ARG A 152 -7.12 8.42 1.80
CA ARG A 152 -6.42 9.50 2.51
C ARG A 152 -6.73 10.86 1.90
N THR A 153 -6.42 11.91 2.64
CA THR A 153 -6.34 13.28 2.10
C THR A 153 -4.90 13.60 1.68
N TYR A 154 -4.73 14.46 0.70
CA TYR A 154 -3.44 14.92 0.22
C TYR A 154 -3.50 16.36 -0.27
N ASP A 155 -2.36 17.04 -0.21
CA ASP A 155 -2.21 18.36 -0.79
C ASP A 155 -1.62 18.24 -2.20
N VAL A 156 -2.08 19.10 -3.10
CA VAL A 156 -1.67 19.12 -4.51
C VAL A 156 -0.75 20.29 -4.76
N TYR A 157 0.44 19.99 -5.25
CA TYR A 157 1.45 20.98 -5.64
C TYR A 157 1.70 20.93 -7.14
N HIS A 158 1.76 22.08 -7.79
CA HIS A 158 1.97 22.18 -9.23
C HIS A 158 3.10 23.15 -9.56
N ALA A 159 3.91 22.78 -10.54
CA ALA A 159 4.84 23.67 -11.21
C ALA A 159 4.09 24.57 -12.23
N ARG A 160 4.69 25.68 -12.60
CA ARG A 160 4.17 26.51 -13.70
C ARG A 160 4.36 25.78 -15.03
N THR A 161 3.37 25.83 -15.90
CA THR A 161 3.42 25.20 -17.23
C THR A 161 4.63 25.67 -18.04
N GLN A 162 4.97 26.95 -17.97
CA GLN A 162 6.11 27.53 -18.66
C GLN A 162 7.44 26.93 -18.18
N ASP A 163 7.61 26.67 -16.89
CA ASP A 163 8.81 26.06 -16.32
C ASP A 163 8.99 24.61 -16.79
N CYS A 164 7.90 23.89 -17.01
CA CYS A 164 7.91 22.53 -17.50
C CYS A 164 8.04 22.43 -19.03
N ALA A 165 7.58 23.42 -19.77
CA ALA A 165 7.60 23.41 -21.25
C ALA A 165 9.02 23.37 -21.80
N ALA A 166 9.93 24.17 -21.26
CA ALA A 166 11.33 24.26 -21.66
C ALA A 166 12.28 23.42 -20.79
N CYS A 167 11.77 22.54 -19.95
CA CYS A 167 12.58 21.78 -19.00
C CYS A 167 13.36 20.66 -19.69
N PRO A 168 14.70 20.60 -19.55
CA PRO A 168 15.53 19.54 -20.13
C PRO A 168 15.22 18.16 -19.53
N LEU A 169 14.69 18.10 -18.30
CA LEU A 169 14.33 16.87 -17.59
C LEU A 169 12.87 16.44 -17.83
N ARG A 170 12.18 17.08 -18.78
CA ARG A 170 10.75 16.84 -19.04
C ARG A 170 10.41 15.37 -19.31
N SER A 171 11.24 14.68 -20.10
CA SER A 171 11.03 13.27 -20.46
C SER A 171 11.07 12.32 -19.26
N HIS A 172 11.82 12.67 -18.22
CA HIS A 172 11.90 11.92 -16.96
C HIS A 172 10.82 12.33 -15.94
N CYS A 173 10.18 13.49 -16.15
CA CYS A 173 9.25 14.07 -15.20
C CYS A 173 7.79 13.84 -15.59
N LEU A 174 7.44 13.94 -16.87
CA LEU A 174 6.08 13.85 -17.37
C LEU A 174 5.89 12.57 -18.20
N SER A 175 5.00 11.71 -17.74
CA SER A 175 4.73 10.40 -18.36
C SER A 175 4.04 10.48 -19.72
N LYS A 176 3.38 11.62 -20.03
CA LYS A 176 2.66 11.84 -21.28
C LYS A 176 3.22 13.09 -21.97
N SER A 177 3.38 13.03 -23.28
CA SER A 177 3.80 14.18 -24.10
C SER A 177 2.82 15.35 -24.01
N THR A 178 1.54 15.07 -23.76
CA THR A 178 0.45 16.04 -23.63
C THR A 178 0.34 16.68 -22.23
N ALA A 179 1.07 16.16 -21.23
CA ALA A 179 1.03 16.74 -19.89
C ALA A 179 1.72 18.12 -19.89
N SER A 180 1.05 19.14 -19.39
CA SER A 180 1.53 20.53 -19.40
C SER A 180 2.48 20.83 -18.24
N SER A 181 2.29 20.20 -17.07
CA SER A 181 3.11 20.38 -15.86
C SER A 181 3.02 19.17 -14.92
N ARG A 182 3.94 19.12 -13.95
CA ARG A 182 3.91 18.16 -12.83
C ARG A 182 3.18 18.75 -11.66
#